data_87c5df3643b8651fd5d373bbce784c92
#
_entry.id   87c5df3643b8651fd5d373bbce784c92
#
_cell.length_a   1.000
_cell.length_b   1.000
_cell.length_c   1.000
_cell.angle_alpha   90.00
_cell.angle_beta   90.00
_cell.angle_gamma   90.00
#
_symmetry.space_group_name_H-M   'P 1'
#
loop_
_entity.id
_entity.type
_entity.pdbx_description
1 polymer ?
#
loop_
_entity_poly.entity_id
_entity_poly.type
_entity_poly.pdbx_seq_one_letter_code
_entity_poly.pdbx_strand_id
1 'polypeptide(L)'
;MDKYDYLIVGSGAGGATLARELTRRGRRPLVVETGKLEEKFGSFSDARRFFDKHKLTKMPRKSREGVFLYRTLMAGGSTFLSFACGVRCLEKELSELGVNLEAELTEAEAEMRVAPIAERLLSDGSREIMRASKELGYNMELMPKFINDKACRKCGNCFFGCIHGAKWTALDYLKEAEGNGALVIYNTRCSELIIENGKVKGIRAIGPDGEVELIADVVVLAAGGLGTPRILLKSGIKNAGTGLFLDLIVDTYGITDGLNQVHEPAMALVCHDFYQSKGFILSPLVQHPRFIKFSQVGIKGLFLRDDRTIGIMTKIRDECTGQVYPDGSVSKSVTEKDRQKLNEGADISQEILKKAGAKSTLVSKAMGGSHPGGTAAIGTVVDKDLQTEINNLFICDASVLPTSSGLPPILTIVALAKRLAKTLAP
;
A
#
# COMPACT_ATOMS: atom_id res chain seq x y z
N MET A 1 19.14 -14.45 -27.38
CA MET A 1 18.47 -13.91 -26.19
C MET A 1 17.21 -14.73 -25.97
N ASP A 2 17.01 -15.20 -24.76
CA ASP A 2 15.80 -15.92 -24.42
C ASP A 2 14.61 -15.00 -24.53
N LYS A 3 13.54 -15.45 -25.17
CA LYS A 3 12.29 -14.71 -25.30
C LYS A 3 11.27 -15.32 -24.34
N TYR A 4 10.60 -14.45 -23.60
CA TYR A 4 9.58 -14.83 -22.63
C TYR A 4 8.17 -14.56 -23.17
N ASP A 5 7.19 -15.39 -22.83
CA ASP A 5 5.80 -15.11 -23.16
C ASP A 5 5.28 -13.90 -22.37
N TYR A 6 5.61 -13.85 -21.07
CA TYR A 6 5.19 -12.81 -20.13
C TYR A 6 6.37 -12.27 -19.35
N LEU A 7 6.50 -10.95 -19.28
CA LEU A 7 7.46 -10.25 -18.43
C LEU A 7 6.70 -9.30 -17.50
N ILE A 8 6.90 -9.47 -16.18
CA ILE A 8 6.24 -8.69 -15.14
C ILE A 8 7.29 -7.83 -14.44
N VAL A 9 7.09 -6.52 -14.39
CA VAL A 9 8.00 -5.57 -13.76
C VAL A 9 7.50 -5.19 -12.37
N GLY A 10 8.11 -5.75 -11.34
CA GLY A 10 7.76 -5.58 -9.94
C GLY A 10 7.04 -6.79 -9.35
N SER A 11 7.36 -7.10 -8.09
CA SER A 11 6.86 -8.26 -7.34
C SER A 11 5.93 -7.87 -6.17
N GLY A 12 5.32 -6.68 -6.24
CA GLY A 12 4.31 -6.23 -5.26
C GLY A 12 2.99 -6.99 -5.37
N ALA A 13 1.93 -6.48 -4.72
CA ALA A 13 0.62 -7.14 -4.69
C ALA A 13 0.10 -7.55 -6.07
N GLY A 14 0.18 -6.66 -7.07
CA GLY A 14 -0.27 -6.96 -8.43
C GLY A 14 0.64 -7.95 -9.15
N GLY A 15 1.96 -7.66 -9.20
CA GLY A 15 2.90 -8.48 -9.96
C GLY A 15 3.06 -9.90 -9.44
N ALA A 16 3.17 -10.10 -8.11
CA ALA A 16 3.27 -11.43 -7.52
C ALA A 16 1.97 -12.24 -7.69
N THR A 17 0.80 -11.59 -7.55
CA THR A 17 -0.49 -12.24 -7.80
C THR A 17 -0.60 -12.66 -9.26
N LEU A 18 -0.27 -11.77 -10.20
CA LEU A 18 -0.32 -12.08 -11.63
C LEU A 18 0.65 -13.23 -11.98
N ALA A 19 1.86 -13.22 -11.46
CA ALA A 19 2.83 -14.30 -11.69
C ALA A 19 2.30 -15.66 -11.21
N ARG A 20 1.75 -15.70 -9.99
CA ARG A 20 1.11 -16.89 -9.44
C ARG A 20 -0.06 -17.37 -10.29
N GLU A 21 -0.95 -16.50 -10.67
CA GLU A 21 -2.14 -16.86 -11.45
C GLU A 21 -1.77 -17.37 -12.87
N LEU A 22 -0.74 -16.78 -13.49
CA LEU A 22 -0.23 -17.24 -14.76
C LEU A 22 0.42 -18.64 -14.63
N THR A 23 1.20 -18.90 -13.58
CA THR A 23 1.80 -20.22 -13.37
C THR A 23 0.75 -21.30 -13.10
N ARG A 24 -0.31 -20.99 -12.37
CA ARG A 24 -1.46 -21.88 -12.17
C ARG A 24 -2.20 -22.24 -13.48
N ARG A 25 -2.02 -21.40 -14.52
CA ARG A 25 -2.52 -21.63 -15.89
C ARG A 25 -1.45 -22.21 -16.84
N GLY A 26 -0.38 -22.78 -16.28
CA GLY A 26 0.68 -23.42 -17.05
C GLY A 26 1.61 -22.47 -17.80
N ARG A 27 1.58 -21.16 -17.49
CA ARG A 27 2.49 -20.17 -18.09
C ARG A 27 3.76 -20.04 -17.22
N ARG A 28 4.84 -19.59 -17.83
CA ARG A 28 6.14 -19.36 -17.15
C ARG A 28 6.56 -17.90 -17.29
N PRO A 29 6.03 -17.00 -16.44
CA PRO A 29 6.40 -15.59 -16.52
C PRO A 29 7.81 -15.35 -15.96
N LEU A 30 8.48 -14.33 -16.51
CA LEU A 30 9.65 -13.69 -15.91
C LEU A 30 9.21 -12.53 -15.05
N VAL A 31 9.59 -12.49 -13.79
CA VAL A 31 9.40 -11.36 -12.88
C VAL A 31 10.71 -10.63 -12.66
N VAL A 32 10.73 -9.31 -12.89
CA VAL A 32 11.91 -8.46 -12.66
C VAL A 32 11.66 -7.57 -11.46
N GLU A 33 12.45 -7.74 -10.39
CA GLU A 33 12.30 -7.01 -9.14
C GLU A 33 13.51 -6.12 -8.86
N THR A 34 13.23 -4.84 -8.59
CA THR A 34 14.27 -3.83 -8.31
C THR A 34 15.01 -4.09 -7.00
N GLY A 35 14.28 -4.57 -5.99
CA GLY A 35 14.82 -4.89 -4.69
C GLY A 35 15.36 -6.32 -4.62
N LYS A 36 15.86 -6.67 -3.46
CA LYS A 36 16.29 -8.04 -3.16
C LYS A 36 15.27 -8.79 -2.32
N LEU A 37 15.43 -10.08 -2.22
CA LEU A 37 14.76 -10.90 -1.22
C LEU A 37 15.39 -10.59 0.15
N GLU A 38 14.62 -9.96 1.05
CA GLU A 38 15.08 -9.65 2.41
C GLU A 38 14.77 -10.82 3.35
N GLU A 39 15.79 -11.27 4.07
CA GLU A 39 15.65 -12.36 5.05
C GLU A 39 15.42 -11.83 6.48
N LYS A 40 15.87 -10.61 6.75
CA LYS A 40 15.77 -9.98 8.07
C LYS A 40 14.83 -8.79 8.04
N PHE A 41 13.75 -8.87 8.80
CA PHE A 41 12.74 -7.84 8.96
C PHE A 41 12.08 -7.95 10.35
N GLY A 42 11.15 -7.04 10.68
CA GLY A 42 10.40 -7.06 11.94
C GLY A 42 10.88 -6.03 12.97
N SER A 43 11.94 -5.27 12.66
CA SER A 43 12.38 -4.14 13.47
C SER A 43 12.55 -2.89 12.62
N PHE A 44 12.57 -1.72 13.26
CA PHE A 44 12.85 -0.44 12.58
C PHE A 44 14.25 -0.43 11.95
N SER A 45 15.25 -1.00 12.59
CA SER A 45 16.62 -1.09 12.06
C SER A 45 16.68 -1.91 10.78
N ASP A 46 15.93 -3.00 10.71
CA ASP A 46 15.82 -3.83 9.52
C ASP A 46 15.09 -3.11 8.39
N ALA A 47 13.96 -2.47 8.71
CA ALA A 47 13.15 -1.75 7.75
C ALA A 47 13.92 -0.63 7.02
N ARG A 48 14.93 -0.04 7.66
CA ARG A 48 15.82 0.94 7.02
C ARG A 48 16.54 0.40 5.78
N ARG A 49 16.67 -0.91 5.58
CA ARG A 49 17.30 -1.48 4.37
C ARG A 49 16.40 -1.42 3.16
N PHE A 50 15.11 -1.63 3.33
CA PHE A 50 14.14 -1.79 2.24
C PHE A 50 13.17 -0.61 2.04
N PHE A 51 13.10 0.37 2.95
CA PHE A 51 12.36 1.61 2.68
C PHE A 51 12.93 2.36 1.47
N ASP A 52 12.05 2.88 0.62
CA ASP A 52 12.43 3.89 -0.37
C ASP A 52 12.78 5.20 0.36
N LYS A 53 14.03 5.56 0.35
CA LYS A 53 14.58 6.65 1.16
C LYS A 53 15.39 7.62 0.33
N HIS A 54 15.46 8.84 0.81
CA HIS A 54 16.31 9.84 0.22
C HIS A 54 17.79 9.44 0.38
N LYS A 55 18.58 9.53 -0.69
CA LYS A 55 19.96 9.03 -0.73
C LYS A 55 20.86 9.61 0.37
N LEU A 56 20.72 10.90 0.65
CA LEU A 56 21.55 11.61 1.64
C LEU A 56 21.03 11.46 3.07
N THR A 57 19.74 11.79 3.29
CA THR A 57 19.16 11.86 4.65
C THR A 57 18.80 10.49 5.23
N LYS A 58 18.73 9.45 4.38
CA LYS A 58 18.25 8.09 4.77
C LYS A 58 16.84 8.06 5.38
N MET A 59 16.09 9.16 5.29
CA MET A 59 14.70 9.27 5.70
C MET A 59 13.77 8.79 4.58
N PRO A 60 12.52 8.38 4.87
CA PRO A 60 11.52 8.13 3.84
C PRO A 60 11.44 9.31 2.86
N ARG A 61 11.22 9.02 1.60
CA ARG A 61 11.10 10.08 0.58
C ARG A 61 9.94 11.01 0.91
N LYS A 62 10.06 12.24 0.43
CA LYS A 62 9.01 13.25 0.50
C LYS A 62 8.67 13.76 -0.89
N SER A 63 7.44 14.23 -1.06
CA SER A 63 7.10 15.09 -2.18
C SER A 63 7.88 16.41 -2.10
N ARG A 64 7.83 17.20 -3.16
CA ARG A 64 8.45 18.55 -3.20
C ARG A 64 7.86 19.46 -2.11
N GLU A 65 6.60 19.25 -1.73
CA GLU A 65 5.84 19.98 -0.72
C GLU A 65 6.01 19.41 0.71
N GLY A 66 6.81 18.35 0.87
CA GLY A 66 7.18 17.81 2.17
C GLY A 66 6.32 16.65 2.68
N VAL A 67 5.35 16.15 1.90
CA VAL A 67 4.52 14.99 2.27
C VAL A 67 5.35 13.72 2.24
N PHE A 68 5.31 12.91 3.30
CA PHE A 68 6.02 11.63 3.38
C PHE A 68 5.39 10.58 2.47
N LEU A 69 6.25 9.84 1.76
CA LEU A 69 5.89 8.76 0.83
C LEU A 69 6.40 7.43 1.40
N TYR A 70 5.49 6.59 1.86
CA TYR A 70 5.85 5.29 2.44
C TYR A 70 5.74 4.18 1.40
N ARG A 71 6.87 3.64 0.97
CA ARG A 71 6.95 2.42 0.16
C ARG A 71 8.25 1.66 0.41
N THR A 72 8.30 0.41 -0.04
CA THR A 72 9.52 -0.41 -0.02
C THR A 72 10.04 -0.70 -1.42
N LEU A 73 11.33 -1.00 -1.48
CA LEU A 73 12.03 -1.54 -2.66
C LEU A 73 12.64 -2.89 -2.26
N MET A 74 11.83 -3.93 -2.33
CA MET A 74 12.19 -5.31 -1.99
C MET A 74 11.20 -6.29 -2.61
N ALA A 75 11.56 -7.57 -2.67
CA ALA A 75 10.63 -8.63 -3.07
C ALA A 75 9.35 -8.61 -2.22
N GLY A 76 8.19 -8.73 -2.85
CA GLY A 76 6.89 -8.58 -2.21
C GLY A 76 6.42 -7.13 -2.06
N GLY A 77 7.26 -6.15 -2.41
CA GLY A 77 6.92 -4.72 -2.44
C GLY A 77 6.34 -4.19 -1.14
N SER A 78 5.53 -3.14 -1.22
CA SER A 78 4.99 -2.43 -0.05
C SER A 78 3.97 -3.22 0.78
N THR A 79 3.62 -4.46 0.40
CA THR A 79 2.81 -5.35 1.24
C THR A 79 3.49 -5.66 2.58
N PHE A 80 4.83 -5.56 2.64
CA PHE A 80 5.59 -5.66 3.88
C PHE A 80 5.28 -4.57 4.90
N LEU A 81 5.00 -3.34 4.45
CA LEU A 81 4.60 -2.23 5.32
C LEU A 81 3.13 -2.29 5.74
N SER A 82 2.32 -3.10 5.06
CA SER A 82 0.88 -3.13 5.28
C SER A 82 0.54 -3.55 6.71
N PHE A 83 -0.55 -3.00 7.20
CA PHE A 83 -1.16 -3.46 8.44
C PHE A 83 -2.12 -4.64 8.22
N ALA A 84 -2.03 -5.27 7.06
CA ALA A 84 -2.81 -6.45 6.67
C ALA A 84 -4.34 -6.23 6.69
N CYS A 85 -4.80 -5.05 6.36
CA CYS A 85 -6.24 -4.76 6.27
C CYS A 85 -6.80 -5.30 4.96
N GLY A 86 -7.78 -6.20 5.07
CA GLY A 86 -8.46 -6.88 3.97
C GLY A 86 -9.83 -6.26 3.69
N VAL A 87 -9.85 -4.99 3.32
CA VAL A 87 -11.10 -4.27 3.01
C VAL A 87 -11.25 -4.12 1.50
N ARG A 88 -12.48 -4.26 1.02
CA ARG A 88 -12.84 -3.96 -0.36
C ARG A 88 -12.88 -2.45 -0.55
N CYS A 89 -12.39 -1.95 -1.66
CA CYS A 89 -12.45 -0.53 -1.97
C CYS A 89 -12.66 -0.29 -3.47
N LEU A 90 -13.26 0.85 -3.78
CA LEU A 90 -13.50 1.35 -5.15
C LEU A 90 -14.37 0.43 -6.02
N GLU A 91 -15.19 -0.45 -5.43
CA GLU A 91 -16.07 -1.36 -6.18
C GLU A 91 -17.03 -0.60 -7.09
N LYS A 92 -17.64 0.48 -6.57
CA LYS A 92 -18.56 1.33 -7.34
C LYS A 92 -17.83 2.04 -8.47
N GLU A 93 -16.74 2.73 -8.17
CA GLU A 93 -15.97 3.52 -9.13
C GLU A 93 -15.39 2.62 -10.26
N LEU A 94 -14.96 1.42 -9.92
CA LEU A 94 -14.47 0.44 -10.90
C LEU A 94 -15.63 -0.13 -11.75
N SER A 95 -16.76 -0.42 -11.14
CA SER A 95 -17.96 -0.90 -11.85
C SER A 95 -18.48 0.13 -12.85
N GLU A 96 -18.49 1.41 -12.50
CA GLU A 96 -18.84 2.53 -13.39
C GLU A 96 -17.91 2.62 -14.63
N LEU A 97 -16.68 2.14 -14.50
CA LEU A 97 -15.69 2.03 -15.60
C LEU A 97 -15.74 0.67 -16.32
N GLY A 98 -16.73 -0.17 -16.02
CA GLY A 98 -16.89 -1.48 -16.64
C GLY A 98 -15.99 -2.58 -16.06
N VAL A 99 -15.43 -2.36 -14.87
CA VAL A 99 -14.59 -3.34 -14.17
C VAL A 99 -15.34 -3.90 -12.97
N ASN A 100 -15.94 -5.09 -13.12
CA ASN A 100 -16.54 -5.82 -12.02
C ASN A 100 -15.54 -6.80 -11.43
N LEU A 101 -15.35 -6.78 -10.11
CA LEU A 101 -14.35 -7.58 -9.38
C LEU A 101 -14.99 -8.51 -8.33
N GLU A 102 -16.30 -8.64 -8.26
CA GLU A 102 -16.97 -9.40 -7.19
C GLU A 102 -16.43 -10.82 -7.04
N ALA A 103 -16.26 -11.53 -8.16
CA ALA A 103 -15.73 -12.89 -8.15
C ALA A 103 -14.28 -12.95 -7.67
N GLU A 104 -13.42 -12.05 -8.18
CA GLU A 104 -12.00 -12.00 -7.84
C GLU A 104 -11.75 -11.49 -6.42
N LEU A 105 -12.59 -10.60 -5.91
CA LEU A 105 -12.54 -10.14 -4.51
C LEU A 105 -12.92 -11.29 -3.57
N THR A 106 -14.01 -12.00 -3.84
CA THR A 106 -14.42 -13.16 -3.04
C THR A 106 -13.36 -14.25 -3.04
N GLU A 107 -12.75 -14.53 -4.20
CA GLU A 107 -11.66 -15.50 -4.32
C GLU A 107 -10.42 -15.03 -3.53
N ALA A 108 -10.04 -13.75 -3.63
CA ALA A 108 -8.92 -13.19 -2.92
C ALA A 108 -9.13 -13.19 -1.39
N GLU A 109 -10.33 -12.85 -0.91
CA GLU A 109 -10.68 -12.91 0.52
C GLU A 109 -10.53 -14.33 1.08
N ALA A 110 -11.02 -15.32 0.35
CA ALA A 110 -10.91 -16.73 0.75
C ALA A 110 -9.44 -17.20 0.80
N GLU A 111 -8.64 -16.91 -0.23
CA GLU A 111 -7.24 -17.32 -0.32
C GLU A 111 -6.34 -16.60 0.70
N MET A 112 -6.55 -15.31 0.91
CA MET A 112 -5.82 -14.50 1.89
C MET A 112 -6.37 -14.69 3.31
N ARG A 113 -7.46 -15.45 3.48
CA ARG A 113 -8.14 -15.71 4.76
C ARG A 113 -8.56 -14.42 5.45
N VAL A 114 -9.18 -13.53 4.71
CA VAL A 114 -9.69 -12.26 5.25
C VAL A 114 -10.82 -12.54 6.24
N ALA A 115 -10.67 -12.04 7.46
CA ALA A 115 -11.69 -12.11 8.50
C ALA A 115 -11.55 -10.92 9.45
N PRO A 116 -12.63 -10.53 10.18
CA PRO A 116 -12.50 -9.60 11.30
C PRO A 116 -11.44 -10.10 12.27
N ILE A 117 -10.56 -9.20 12.74
CA ILE A 117 -9.51 -9.57 13.69
C ILE A 117 -10.13 -10.11 14.98
N ALA A 118 -9.53 -11.16 15.57
CA ALA A 118 -10.03 -11.72 16.81
C ALA A 118 -9.89 -10.71 17.98
N GLU A 119 -10.97 -10.49 18.75
CA GLU A 119 -10.99 -9.54 19.86
C GLU A 119 -9.88 -9.76 20.89
N ARG A 120 -9.43 -11.02 21.10
CA ARG A 120 -8.31 -11.34 22.00
C ARG A 120 -6.99 -10.67 21.59
N LEU A 121 -6.89 -10.21 20.35
CA LEU A 121 -5.71 -9.50 19.84
C LEU A 121 -5.74 -7.99 20.11
N LEU A 122 -6.89 -7.45 20.53
CA LEU A 122 -6.99 -6.05 20.94
C LEU A 122 -6.19 -5.80 22.20
N SER A 123 -5.60 -4.62 22.30
CA SER A 123 -5.07 -4.06 23.52
C SER A 123 -6.18 -3.46 24.40
N ASP A 124 -5.88 -3.17 25.65
CA ASP A 124 -6.83 -2.48 26.53
C ASP A 124 -7.14 -1.06 26.03
N GLY A 125 -6.13 -0.39 25.44
CA GLY A 125 -6.32 0.92 24.80
C GLY A 125 -7.32 0.91 23.66
N SER A 126 -7.24 -0.08 22.76
CA SER A 126 -8.20 -0.20 21.67
C SER A 126 -9.59 -0.64 22.13
N ARG A 127 -9.70 -1.50 23.15
CA ARG A 127 -11.00 -1.84 23.77
C ARG A 127 -11.67 -0.59 24.35
N GLU A 128 -10.90 0.24 25.01
CA GLU A 128 -11.40 1.47 25.62
C GLU A 128 -11.78 2.52 24.55
N ILE A 129 -11.01 2.65 23.45
CA ILE A 129 -11.38 3.47 22.30
C ILE A 129 -12.69 2.97 21.69
N MET A 130 -12.86 1.67 21.51
CA MET A 130 -14.10 1.09 20.96
C MET A 130 -15.31 1.38 21.85
N ARG A 131 -15.15 1.22 23.19
CA ARG A 131 -16.18 1.56 24.18
C ARG A 131 -16.55 3.06 24.11
N ALA A 132 -15.53 3.93 24.15
CA ALA A 132 -15.72 5.39 24.11
C ALA A 132 -16.40 5.85 22.79
N SER A 133 -15.99 5.27 21.66
CA SER A 133 -16.62 5.54 20.35
C SER A 133 -18.11 5.20 20.39
N LYS A 134 -18.47 4.03 20.90
CA LYS A 134 -19.87 3.59 20.99
C LYS A 134 -20.70 4.52 21.89
N GLU A 135 -20.14 4.99 23.01
CA GLU A 135 -20.82 5.94 23.91
C GLU A 135 -21.02 7.32 23.27
N LEU A 136 -20.21 7.70 22.30
CA LEU A 136 -20.35 8.91 21.50
C LEU A 136 -21.23 8.70 20.25
N GLY A 137 -21.76 7.48 20.03
CA GLY A 137 -22.62 7.16 18.91
C GLY A 137 -21.87 6.80 17.63
N TYR A 138 -20.56 6.54 17.70
CA TYR A 138 -19.75 6.13 16.55
C TYR A 138 -19.57 4.60 16.52
N ASN A 139 -19.69 4.01 15.32
CA ASN A 139 -19.54 2.57 15.13
C ASN A 139 -18.08 2.19 14.85
N MET A 140 -17.34 1.83 15.90
CA MET A 140 -15.96 1.33 15.79
C MET A 140 -15.99 -0.19 15.77
N GLU A 141 -15.63 -0.80 14.63
CA GLU A 141 -15.73 -2.23 14.35
C GLU A 141 -14.36 -2.91 14.29
N LEU A 142 -14.36 -4.25 14.40
CA LEU A 142 -13.16 -5.06 14.18
C LEU A 142 -12.72 -4.97 12.72
N MET A 143 -11.48 -4.58 12.47
CA MET A 143 -10.92 -4.47 11.13
C MET A 143 -10.83 -5.85 10.45
N PRO A 144 -11.39 -6.05 9.24
CA PRO A 144 -11.10 -7.22 8.43
C PRO A 144 -9.61 -7.28 8.07
N LYS A 145 -8.96 -8.42 8.32
CA LYS A 145 -7.52 -8.58 8.11
C LYS A 145 -7.15 -9.92 7.47
N PHE A 146 -6.08 -9.91 6.69
CA PHE A 146 -5.41 -11.12 6.22
C PHE A 146 -4.27 -11.51 7.18
N ILE A 147 -4.64 -11.78 8.44
CA ILE A 147 -3.74 -12.22 9.52
C ILE A 147 -4.20 -13.58 10.05
N ASN A 148 -3.27 -14.52 10.13
CA ASN A 148 -3.48 -15.73 10.93
C ASN A 148 -3.39 -15.35 12.42
N ASP A 149 -4.52 -15.27 13.08
CA ASP A 149 -4.64 -14.83 14.48
C ASP A 149 -3.99 -15.79 15.47
N LYS A 150 -3.88 -17.09 15.15
CA LYS A 150 -3.18 -18.09 15.97
C LYS A 150 -1.66 -17.90 15.95
N ALA A 151 -1.12 -17.44 14.81
CA ALA A 151 0.30 -17.14 14.66
C ALA A 151 0.69 -15.74 15.16
N CYS A 152 -0.27 -14.81 15.26
CA CYS A 152 -0.01 -13.45 15.68
C CYS A 152 0.43 -13.38 17.16
N ARG A 153 1.55 -12.73 17.42
CA ARG A 153 2.16 -12.56 18.76
C ARG A 153 1.91 -11.17 19.37
N LYS A 154 1.02 -10.36 18.81
CA LYS A 154 0.68 -9.02 19.33
C LYS A 154 1.91 -8.10 19.49
N CYS A 155 2.93 -8.25 18.66
CA CYS A 155 4.20 -7.52 18.83
C CYS A 155 4.14 -6.04 18.39
N GLY A 156 3.07 -5.59 17.75
CA GLY A 156 2.91 -4.20 17.27
C GLY A 156 3.77 -3.82 16.04
N ASN A 157 4.63 -4.72 15.54
CA ASN A 157 5.63 -4.42 14.52
C ASN A 157 5.16 -4.65 13.08
N CYS A 158 3.85 -4.63 12.81
CA CYS A 158 3.30 -4.92 11.47
C CYS A 158 3.90 -4.04 10.37
N PHE A 159 4.25 -2.79 10.68
CA PHE A 159 4.87 -1.85 9.74
C PHE A 159 6.31 -2.22 9.33
N PHE A 160 6.97 -3.10 10.05
CA PHE A 160 8.35 -3.51 9.79
C PHE A 160 8.48 -4.91 9.21
N GLY A 161 7.36 -5.50 8.79
CA GLY A 161 7.27 -6.90 8.41
C GLY A 161 6.87 -7.81 9.59
N CYS A 162 6.40 -9.01 9.28
CA CYS A 162 5.94 -9.96 10.30
C CYS A 162 6.89 -11.14 10.42
N ILE A 163 7.78 -11.13 11.42
CA ILE A 163 8.74 -12.23 11.68
C ILE A 163 8.07 -13.55 12.07
N HIS A 164 6.79 -13.50 12.47
CA HIS A 164 6.03 -14.68 12.89
C HIS A 164 5.22 -15.31 11.75
N GLY A 165 5.34 -14.78 10.52
CA GLY A 165 4.59 -15.29 9.36
C GLY A 165 3.06 -15.22 9.54
N ALA A 166 2.57 -14.39 10.48
CA ALA A 166 1.14 -14.28 10.75
C ALA A 166 0.39 -13.45 9.68
N LYS A 167 1.07 -12.53 9.04
CA LYS A 167 0.52 -11.61 8.05
C LYS A 167 0.84 -12.11 6.64
N TRP A 168 -0.16 -12.19 5.77
CA TRP A 168 0.07 -12.40 4.35
C TRP A 168 0.85 -11.22 3.74
N THR A 169 1.76 -11.53 2.83
CA THR A 169 2.47 -10.57 1.98
C THR A 169 2.52 -11.10 0.54
N ALA A 170 2.78 -10.24 -0.43
CA ALA A 170 2.92 -10.66 -1.83
C ALA A 170 4.08 -11.65 -2.04
N LEU A 171 5.03 -11.73 -1.09
CA LEU A 171 6.10 -12.72 -1.12
C LEU A 171 5.57 -14.16 -1.02
N ASP A 172 4.42 -14.38 -0.35
CA ASP A 172 3.80 -15.69 -0.26
C ASP A 172 3.37 -16.18 -1.65
N TYR A 173 2.76 -15.28 -2.43
CA TYR A 173 2.36 -15.57 -3.81
C TYR A 173 3.54 -15.65 -4.78
N LEU A 174 4.56 -14.82 -4.58
CA LEU A 174 5.78 -14.87 -5.39
C LEU A 174 6.50 -16.21 -5.24
N LYS A 175 6.65 -16.70 -4.01
CA LYS A 175 7.25 -18.01 -3.74
C LYS A 175 6.43 -19.17 -4.33
N GLU A 176 5.10 -19.09 -4.28
CA GLU A 176 4.24 -20.07 -4.94
C GLU A 176 4.45 -20.04 -6.47
N ALA A 177 4.56 -18.84 -7.06
CA ALA A 177 4.84 -18.69 -8.49
C ALA A 177 6.21 -19.29 -8.87
N GLU A 178 7.27 -19.02 -8.09
CA GLU A 178 8.60 -19.60 -8.29
C GLU A 178 8.56 -21.13 -8.20
N GLY A 179 7.88 -21.68 -7.19
CA GLY A 179 7.68 -23.12 -7.03
C GLY A 179 6.94 -23.77 -8.20
N ASN A 180 6.10 -23.02 -8.91
CA ASN A 180 5.35 -23.45 -10.09
C ASN A 180 6.05 -23.09 -11.43
N GLY A 181 7.31 -22.61 -11.39
CA GLY A 181 8.15 -22.39 -12.56
C GLY A 181 8.21 -20.96 -13.09
N ALA A 182 7.75 -19.96 -12.35
CA ALA A 182 8.09 -18.57 -12.67
C ALA A 182 9.59 -18.32 -12.44
N LEU A 183 10.20 -17.50 -13.29
CA LEU A 183 11.56 -17.02 -13.07
C LEU A 183 11.50 -15.65 -12.39
N VAL A 184 12.38 -15.43 -11.38
CA VAL A 184 12.46 -14.12 -10.72
C VAL A 184 13.90 -13.61 -10.75
N ILE A 185 14.09 -12.41 -11.28
CA ILE A 185 15.37 -11.71 -11.28
C ILE A 185 15.31 -10.56 -10.29
N TYR A 186 16.05 -10.68 -9.20
CA TYR A 186 16.16 -9.66 -8.14
C TYR A 186 17.26 -8.64 -8.46
N ASN A 187 17.29 -7.53 -7.71
CA ASN A 187 18.27 -6.43 -7.85
C ASN A 187 18.36 -5.88 -9.29
N THR A 188 17.28 -6.00 -10.06
CA THR A 188 17.25 -5.61 -11.47
C THR A 188 16.16 -4.58 -11.68
N ARG A 189 16.55 -3.37 -12.05
CA ARG A 189 15.66 -2.21 -12.17
C ARG A 189 15.33 -1.93 -13.62
N CYS A 190 14.08 -2.08 -14.00
CA CYS A 190 13.57 -1.60 -15.28
C CYS A 190 13.84 -0.08 -15.42
N SER A 191 14.51 0.32 -16.50
CA SER A 191 14.79 1.71 -16.83
C SER A 191 13.76 2.29 -17.79
N GLU A 192 13.40 1.53 -18.85
CA GLU A 192 12.44 1.92 -19.88
C GLU A 192 11.90 0.69 -20.63
N LEU A 193 10.87 0.91 -21.43
CA LEU A 193 10.28 -0.09 -22.33
C LEU A 193 11.00 -0.08 -23.69
N ILE A 194 11.05 -1.23 -24.33
CA ILE A 194 11.43 -1.37 -25.75
C ILE A 194 10.12 -1.41 -26.53
N ILE A 195 9.85 -0.38 -27.32
CA ILE A 195 8.61 -0.24 -28.11
C ILE A 195 8.98 -0.11 -29.57
N GLU A 196 8.36 -0.94 -30.42
CA GLU A 196 8.54 -0.93 -31.87
C GLU A 196 7.18 -1.02 -32.56
N ASN A 197 6.93 -0.13 -33.51
CA ASN A 197 5.69 -0.11 -34.31
C ASN A 197 4.40 -0.16 -33.45
N GLY A 198 4.36 0.60 -32.35
CA GLY A 198 3.20 0.65 -31.46
C GLY A 198 2.98 -0.60 -30.59
N LYS A 199 3.96 -1.51 -30.52
CA LYS A 199 3.91 -2.72 -29.70
C LYS A 199 5.11 -2.81 -28.77
N VAL A 200 4.89 -3.20 -27.52
CA VAL A 200 5.99 -3.50 -26.60
C VAL A 200 6.71 -4.79 -27.03
N LYS A 201 8.04 -4.79 -26.92
CA LYS A 201 8.92 -5.92 -27.26
C LYS A 201 9.67 -6.44 -26.04
N GLY A 202 9.74 -5.66 -24.97
CA GLY A 202 10.49 -5.99 -23.78
C GLY A 202 10.82 -4.75 -22.97
N ILE A 203 11.87 -4.88 -22.16
CA ILE A 203 12.37 -3.79 -21.31
C ILE A 203 13.89 -3.67 -21.41
N ARG A 204 14.41 -2.47 -21.17
CA ARG A 204 15.79 -2.25 -20.73
C ARG A 204 15.82 -2.19 -19.21
N ALA A 205 16.76 -2.89 -18.64
CA ALA A 205 16.92 -2.97 -17.20
C ALA A 205 18.40 -2.86 -16.79
N ILE A 206 18.63 -2.49 -15.55
CA ILE A 206 19.97 -2.39 -14.95
C ILE A 206 20.02 -3.39 -13.81
N GLY A 207 20.78 -4.44 -14.02
CA GLY A 207 21.06 -5.49 -13.03
C GLY A 207 22.42 -5.31 -12.35
N PRO A 208 22.83 -6.25 -11.51
CA PRO A 208 24.14 -6.24 -10.84
C PRO A 208 25.32 -6.19 -11.82
N ASP A 209 25.20 -6.86 -12.96
CA ASP A 209 26.25 -7.01 -13.97
C ASP A 209 26.17 -5.93 -15.07
N GLY A 210 25.30 -4.97 -14.94
CA GLY A 210 25.12 -3.87 -15.91
C GLY A 210 23.76 -3.85 -16.60
N GLU A 211 23.72 -3.22 -17.79
CA GLU A 211 22.51 -3.10 -18.58
C GLU A 211 22.17 -4.41 -19.29
N VAL A 212 20.87 -4.72 -19.33
CA VAL A 212 20.33 -5.91 -20.01
C VAL A 212 19.03 -5.57 -20.72
N GLU A 213 18.83 -6.15 -21.90
CA GLU A 213 17.54 -6.16 -22.59
C GLU A 213 16.85 -7.51 -22.37
N LEU A 214 15.61 -7.47 -21.94
CA LEU A 214 14.77 -8.63 -21.72
C LEU A 214 13.58 -8.56 -22.67
N ILE A 215 13.48 -9.54 -23.57
CA ILE A 215 12.50 -9.57 -24.64
C ILE A 215 11.30 -10.42 -24.24
N ALA A 216 10.09 -9.92 -24.51
CA ALA A 216 8.85 -10.63 -24.18
C ALA A 216 7.73 -10.30 -25.17
N ASP A 217 6.77 -11.23 -25.30
CA ASP A 217 5.57 -11.00 -26.11
C ASP A 217 4.56 -10.08 -25.43
N VAL A 218 4.45 -10.19 -24.11
CA VAL A 218 3.58 -9.38 -23.23
C VAL A 218 4.42 -8.81 -22.10
N VAL A 219 4.31 -7.51 -21.84
CA VAL A 219 4.92 -6.83 -20.69
C VAL A 219 3.83 -6.29 -19.78
N VAL A 220 3.96 -6.57 -18.47
CA VAL A 220 3.06 -6.03 -17.45
C VAL A 220 3.85 -5.20 -16.46
N LEU A 221 3.54 -3.92 -16.35
CA LEU A 221 4.10 -3.04 -15.33
C LEU A 221 3.33 -3.22 -14.02
N ALA A 222 4.06 -3.54 -12.95
CA ALA A 222 3.57 -3.71 -11.58
C ALA A 222 4.52 -3.07 -10.55
N ALA A 223 5.17 -1.96 -10.96
CA ALA A 223 6.18 -1.25 -10.15
C ALA A 223 5.58 -0.25 -9.15
N GLY A 224 4.25 -0.25 -9.00
CA GLY A 224 3.48 0.57 -8.06
C GLY A 224 3.29 2.01 -8.52
N GLY A 225 2.41 2.75 -7.82
CA GLY A 225 1.98 4.11 -8.20
C GLY A 225 3.07 5.16 -8.35
N LEU A 226 4.32 4.87 -7.97
CA LEU A 226 5.47 5.75 -8.20
C LEU A 226 6.47 5.18 -9.22
N GLY A 227 6.57 3.86 -9.34
CA GLY A 227 7.51 3.21 -10.24
C GLY A 227 6.99 3.10 -11.67
N THR A 228 5.77 2.63 -11.82
CA THR A 228 5.09 2.44 -13.11
C THR A 228 5.02 3.72 -13.93
N PRO A 229 4.52 4.86 -13.40
CA PRO A 229 4.46 6.10 -14.19
C PRO A 229 5.84 6.61 -14.60
N ARG A 230 6.86 6.40 -13.77
CA ARG A 230 8.23 6.76 -14.12
C ARG A 230 8.75 5.99 -15.32
N ILE A 231 8.47 4.67 -15.39
CA ILE A 231 8.86 3.83 -16.53
C ILE A 231 8.11 4.29 -17.78
N LEU A 232 6.80 4.50 -17.69
CA LEU A 232 5.97 4.98 -18.80
C LEU A 232 6.48 6.31 -19.37
N LEU A 233 6.70 7.31 -18.50
CA LEU A 233 7.19 8.62 -18.88
C LEU A 233 8.56 8.57 -19.56
N LYS A 234 9.49 7.74 -19.07
CA LYS A 234 10.80 7.53 -19.68
C LYS A 234 10.72 6.86 -21.04
N SER A 235 9.70 6.05 -21.26
CA SER A 235 9.43 5.36 -22.52
C SER A 235 8.60 6.20 -23.51
N GLY A 236 8.35 7.48 -23.20
CA GLY A 236 7.65 8.40 -24.09
C GLY A 236 6.13 8.43 -23.93
N ILE A 237 5.54 7.67 -23.01
CA ILE A 237 4.09 7.64 -22.73
C ILE A 237 3.75 8.80 -21.79
N LYS A 238 3.33 9.94 -22.36
CA LYS A 238 3.24 11.24 -21.67
C LYS A 238 1.96 11.45 -20.85
N ASN A 239 0.92 10.66 -21.07
CA ASN A 239 -0.36 10.75 -20.37
C ASN A 239 -0.33 10.08 -18.99
N ALA A 240 0.78 9.43 -18.59
CA ALA A 240 1.00 8.88 -17.27
C ALA A 240 1.59 9.91 -16.28
N GLY A 241 1.56 9.59 -14.99
CA GLY A 241 2.23 10.34 -13.93
C GLY A 241 1.39 11.40 -13.25
N THR A 242 0.26 11.83 -13.82
CA THR A 242 -0.71 12.74 -13.20
C THR A 242 -1.76 11.99 -12.41
N GLY A 243 -2.50 12.69 -11.55
CA GLY A 243 -3.57 12.06 -10.76
C GLY A 243 -3.09 11.32 -9.50
N LEU A 244 -1.86 11.53 -9.07
CA LEU A 244 -1.34 10.88 -7.86
C LEU A 244 -2.16 11.24 -6.63
N PHE A 245 -2.65 10.21 -5.95
CA PHE A 245 -3.16 10.25 -4.59
C PHE A 245 -2.27 9.42 -3.65
N LEU A 246 -2.43 9.58 -2.35
CA LEU A 246 -1.61 8.90 -1.33
C LEU A 246 -2.42 8.25 -0.21
N ASP A 247 -3.73 8.53 -0.12
CA ASP A 247 -4.55 8.28 1.08
C ASP A 247 -3.89 8.93 2.30
N LEU A 248 -3.96 10.27 2.34
CA LEU A 248 -3.27 11.08 3.36
C LEU A 248 -3.75 10.73 4.77
N ILE A 249 -2.83 10.80 5.72
CA ILE A 249 -3.07 10.46 7.12
C ILE A 249 -2.59 11.56 8.06
N VAL A 250 -3.29 11.68 9.19
CA VAL A 250 -2.87 12.40 10.39
C VAL A 250 -3.09 11.51 11.62
N ASP A 251 -2.14 11.52 12.54
CA ASP A 251 -2.23 10.74 13.79
C ASP A 251 -2.58 11.66 14.96
N THR A 252 -3.53 11.24 15.78
CA THR A 252 -3.91 11.90 17.02
C THR A 252 -3.52 11.01 18.19
N TYR A 253 -2.68 11.50 19.09
CA TYR A 253 -2.20 10.81 20.28
C TYR A 253 -2.91 11.31 21.53
N GLY A 254 -3.30 10.38 22.41
CA GLY A 254 -3.84 10.64 23.75
C GLY A 254 -2.88 10.16 24.82
N ILE A 255 -2.57 11.01 25.79
CA ILE A 255 -1.74 10.68 26.96
C ILE A 255 -2.63 10.21 28.11
N THR A 256 -2.37 9.01 28.64
CA THR A 256 -3.18 8.34 29.66
C THR A 256 -2.36 8.01 30.92
N ASP A 257 -3.01 7.44 31.95
CA ASP A 257 -2.36 6.94 33.17
C ASP A 257 -1.96 5.46 33.11
N GLY A 258 -1.90 4.85 31.91
CA GLY A 258 -1.51 3.45 31.81
C GLY A 258 -2.19 2.69 30.66
N LEU A 259 -3.20 3.28 30.02
CA LEU A 259 -3.75 2.70 28.79
C LEU A 259 -2.77 2.85 27.63
N ASN A 260 -2.64 1.79 26.84
CA ASN A 260 -1.75 1.76 25.70
C ASN A 260 -2.24 0.81 24.59
N GLN A 261 -1.59 0.88 23.43
CA GLN A 261 -1.87 0.07 22.26
C GLN A 261 -0.62 -0.69 21.76
N VAL A 262 0.37 -0.92 22.62
CA VAL A 262 1.67 -1.50 22.20
C VAL A 262 1.60 -2.97 21.85
N HIS A 263 0.63 -3.71 22.39
CA HIS A 263 0.51 -5.15 22.22
C HIS A 263 -0.73 -5.53 21.41
N GLU A 264 -0.78 -5.03 20.18
CA GLU A 264 -1.83 -5.39 19.21
C GLU A 264 -1.33 -5.26 17.78
N PRO A 265 -1.99 -5.89 16.79
CA PRO A 265 -1.79 -5.56 15.38
C PRO A 265 -2.28 -4.14 15.08
N ALA A 266 -1.45 -3.37 14.37
CA ALA A 266 -1.82 -2.01 13.99
C ALA A 266 -3.14 -1.95 13.20
N MET A 267 -3.93 -0.88 13.38
CA MET A 267 -5.26 -0.72 12.77
C MET A 267 -6.19 -1.90 13.08
N ALA A 268 -6.28 -2.29 14.35
CA ALA A 268 -7.13 -3.43 14.76
C ALA A 268 -8.63 -3.15 14.67
N LEU A 269 -9.02 -1.89 14.70
CA LEU A 269 -10.40 -1.43 14.55
C LEU A 269 -10.53 -0.41 13.42
N VAL A 270 -11.75 -0.16 12.98
CA VAL A 270 -12.08 0.87 11.98
C VAL A 270 -13.46 1.46 12.27
N CYS A 271 -13.60 2.76 12.05
CA CYS A 271 -14.89 3.45 11.98
C CYS A 271 -15.10 3.95 10.56
N HIS A 272 -16.16 3.45 9.91
CA HIS A 272 -16.54 3.81 8.55
C HIS A 272 -17.64 4.88 8.46
N ASP A 273 -18.18 5.35 9.58
CA ASP A 273 -19.34 6.26 9.63
C ASP A 273 -19.16 7.53 8.78
N PHE A 274 -17.91 7.97 8.64
CA PHE A 274 -17.57 9.19 7.92
C PHE A 274 -17.11 8.93 6.47
N TYR A 275 -16.97 7.66 6.05
CA TYR A 275 -16.36 7.33 4.78
C TYR A 275 -17.17 7.84 3.58
N GLN A 276 -18.47 7.55 3.55
CA GLN A 276 -19.34 7.94 2.44
C GLN A 276 -19.67 9.42 2.44
N SER A 277 -19.93 10.01 3.61
CA SER A 277 -20.39 11.40 3.74
C SER A 277 -19.28 12.43 3.74
N LYS A 278 -18.10 12.07 4.28
CA LYS A 278 -16.99 13.02 4.53
C LYS A 278 -15.66 12.58 3.90
N GLY A 279 -15.56 11.34 3.43
CA GLY A 279 -14.39 10.83 2.73
C GLY A 279 -13.20 10.51 3.64
N PHE A 280 -13.44 10.07 4.90
CA PHE A 280 -12.37 9.58 5.78
C PHE A 280 -12.83 8.43 6.68
N ILE A 281 -11.87 7.69 7.19
CA ILE A 281 -12.05 6.68 8.24
C ILE A 281 -11.19 7.03 9.45
N LEU A 282 -11.59 6.49 10.62
CA LEU A 282 -10.79 6.50 11.83
C LEU A 282 -10.34 5.08 12.17
N SER A 283 -9.09 4.93 12.62
CA SER A 283 -8.58 3.63 13.03
C SER A 283 -7.57 3.77 14.17
N PRO A 284 -7.69 3.02 15.26
CA PRO A 284 -6.71 3.02 16.32
C PRO A 284 -5.32 2.67 15.82
N LEU A 285 -4.36 3.55 16.09
CA LEU A 285 -2.98 3.38 15.71
C LEU A 285 -2.06 4.20 16.61
N VAL A 286 -1.02 3.57 17.13
CA VAL A 286 0.11 4.24 17.79
C VAL A 286 1.40 3.84 17.09
N GLN A 287 2.19 4.83 16.69
CA GLN A 287 3.52 4.61 16.16
C GLN A 287 4.50 4.41 17.32
N HIS A 288 5.05 3.22 17.49
CA HIS A 288 5.88 2.88 18.66
C HIS A 288 7.27 3.52 18.69
N PRO A 289 8.08 3.52 17.62
CA PRO A 289 9.41 4.11 17.69
C PRO A 289 9.36 5.61 18.00
N ARG A 290 10.04 6.03 19.06
CA ARG A 290 10.12 7.45 19.48
C ARG A 290 10.55 8.38 18.36
N PHE A 291 11.41 7.90 17.48
CA PHE A 291 11.82 8.64 16.30
C PHE A 291 10.65 8.96 15.34
N ILE A 292 9.72 8.02 15.13
CA ILE A 292 8.52 8.27 14.31
C ILE A 292 7.64 9.29 15.01
N LYS A 293 7.38 9.13 16.31
CA LYS A 293 6.63 10.11 17.11
C LYS A 293 7.28 11.50 17.06
N PHE A 294 8.62 11.58 17.17
CA PHE A 294 9.34 12.84 17.01
C PHE A 294 9.13 13.47 15.64
N SER A 295 9.16 12.68 14.56
CA SER A 295 8.94 13.20 13.20
C SER A 295 7.52 13.74 12.98
N GLN A 296 6.55 13.26 13.73
CA GLN A 296 5.13 13.61 13.62
C GLN A 296 4.73 14.81 14.50
N VAL A 297 5.17 14.83 15.77
CA VAL A 297 4.76 15.87 16.74
C VAL A 297 5.93 16.67 17.32
N GLY A 298 7.11 16.57 16.72
CA GLY A 298 8.34 17.26 17.16
C GLY A 298 8.83 16.78 18.52
N ILE A 299 9.48 17.69 19.28
CA ILE A 299 10.10 17.36 20.57
C ILE A 299 9.13 16.71 21.56
N LYS A 300 7.84 17.02 21.47
CA LYS A 300 6.80 16.39 22.31
C LYS A 300 6.71 14.88 22.10
N GLY A 301 7.05 14.38 20.90
CA GLY A 301 7.07 12.96 20.58
C GLY A 301 8.10 12.14 21.37
N LEU A 302 9.18 12.77 21.83
CA LEU A 302 10.18 12.12 22.68
C LEU A 302 9.65 11.79 24.08
N PHE A 303 8.62 12.51 24.53
CA PHE A 303 7.98 12.34 25.83
C PHE A 303 6.74 11.44 25.77
N LEU A 304 6.29 11.03 24.58
CA LEU A 304 5.19 10.07 24.41
C LEU A 304 5.67 8.67 24.75
N ARG A 305 5.34 8.22 25.95
CA ARG A 305 5.67 6.89 26.47
C ARG A 305 4.71 5.86 25.89
N ASP A 306 5.24 4.73 25.40
CA ASP A 306 4.45 3.66 24.77
C ASP A 306 3.41 3.06 25.73
N ASP A 307 3.77 2.93 27.03
CA ASP A 307 2.93 2.37 28.08
C ASP A 307 1.79 3.31 28.58
N ARG A 308 1.74 4.54 28.07
CA ARG A 308 0.77 5.59 28.47
C ARG A 308 0.22 6.37 27.28
N THR A 309 0.25 5.78 26.12
CA THR A 309 -0.21 6.44 24.90
C THR A 309 -1.20 5.57 24.16
N ILE A 310 -2.36 6.16 23.86
CA ILE A 310 -3.32 5.64 22.90
C ILE A 310 -3.39 6.59 21.70
N GLY A 311 -3.86 6.14 20.55
CA GLY A 311 -3.93 6.98 19.36
C GLY A 311 -4.95 6.51 18.35
N ILE A 312 -5.39 7.45 17.53
CA ILE A 312 -6.28 7.22 16.40
C ILE A 312 -5.68 7.91 15.19
N MET A 313 -5.58 7.18 14.09
CA MET A 313 -5.24 7.69 12.78
C MET A 313 -6.52 8.11 12.05
N THR A 314 -6.54 9.32 11.51
CA THR A 314 -7.48 9.75 10.49
C THR A 314 -6.88 9.53 9.13
N LYS A 315 -7.56 8.79 8.26
CA LYS A 315 -7.14 8.50 6.89
C LYS A 315 -8.21 8.95 5.91
N ILE A 316 -7.82 9.72 4.90
CA ILE A 316 -8.78 10.38 4.00
C ILE A 316 -8.69 9.87 2.55
N ARG A 317 -9.78 10.01 1.82
CA ARG A 317 -9.80 10.07 0.36
C ARG A 317 -9.27 11.45 -0.05
N ASP A 318 -7.99 11.54 -0.41
CA ASP A 318 -7.36 12.79 -0.80
C ASP A 318 -7.57 13.12 -2.28
N GLU A 319 -7.48 14.39 -2.63
CA GLU A 319 -7.63 14.83 -4.02
C GLU A 319 -6.49 14.32 -4.89
N CYS A 320 -6.82 13.80 -6.09
CA CYS A 320 -5.87 13.21 -7.05
C CYS A 320 -5.08 14.28 -7.81
N THR A 321 -4.44 15.21 -7.10
CA THR A 321 -3.74 16.39 -7.65
C THR A 321 -2.23 16.24 -7.77
N GLY A 322 -1.68 15.11 -7.32
CA GLY A 322 -0.25 14.88 -7.33
C GLY A 322 0.30 14.46 -8.69
N GLN A 323 1.62 14.47 -8.82
CA GLN A 323 2.33 14.13 -10.06
C GLN A 323 3.65 13.42 -9.77
N VAL A 324 3.95 12.41 -10.60
CA VAL A 324 5.26 11.75 -10.67
C VAL A 324 5.97 12.22 -11.92
N TYR A 325 7.26 12.52 -11.82
CA TYR A 325 8.08 13.01 -12.92
C TYR A 325 9.04 11.93 -13.45
N PRO A 326 9.58 12.08 -14.69
CA PRO A 326 10.50 11.09 -15.28
C PRO A 326 11.78 10.84 -14.46
N ASP A 327 12.27 11.86 -13.74
CA ASP A 327 13.41 11.75 -12.83
C ASP A 327 13.08 10.99 -11.54
N GLY A 328 11.79 10.69 -11.31
CA GLY A 328 11.25 10.04 -10.14
C GLY A 328 10.97 11.00 -8.99
N SER A 329 11.11 12.32 -9.15
CA SER A 329 10.58 13.27 -8.18
C SER A 329 9.06 13.25 -8.16
N VAL A 330 8.48 13.69 -7.04
CA VAL A 330 7.04 13.64 -6.81
C VAL A 330 6.58 15.00 -6.31
N SER A 331 5.50 15.51 -6.89
CA SER A 331 4.73 16.64 -6.35
C SER A 331 3.42 16.13 -5.77
N LYS A 332 3.13 16.49 -4.54
CA LYS A 332 1.86 16.21 -3.86
C LYS A 332 1.68 17.20 -2.73
N SER A 333 0.79 18.13 -2.91
CA SER A 333 0.33 19.05 -1.87
C SER A 333 -0.88 18.48 -1.11
N VAL A 334 -1.09 19.01 0.08
CA VAL A 334 -2.32 18.82 0.85
C VAL A 334 -3.25 19.98 0.50
N THR A 335 -4.34 19.71 -0.20
CA THR A 335 -5.30 20.73 -0.59
C THR A 335 -6.09 21.26 0.61
N GLU A 336 -6.83 22.33 0.43
CA GLU A 336 -7.71 22.86 1.49
C GLU A 336 -8.81 21.85 1.86
N LYS A 337 -9.38 21.17 0.88
CA LYS A 337 -10.37 20.11 1.12
C LYS A 337 -9.77 18.93 1.88
N ASP A 338 -8.54 18.53 1.53
CA ASP A 338 -7.84 17.48 2.27
C ASP A 338 -7.60 17.89 3.72
N ARG A 339 -7.18 19.15 3.92
CA ARG A 339 -6.92 19.71 5.25
C ARG A 339 -8.18 19.75 6.11
N GLN A 340 -9.32 20.14 5.53
CA GLN A 340 -10.61 20.12 6.22
C GLN A 340 -10.97 18.71 6.70
N LYS A 341 -10.87 17.69 5.83
CA LYS A 341 -11.14 16.30 6.19
C LYS A 341 -10.19 15.80 7.31
N LEU A 342 -8.89 16.09 7.19
CA LEU A 342 -7.89 15.70 8.18
C LEU A 342 -8.15 16.35 9.55
N ASN A 343 -8.50 17.65 9.57
CA ASN A 343 -8.80 18.37 10.79
C ASN A 343 -10.08 17.83 11.45
N GLU A 344 -11.16 17.67 10.69
CA GLU A 344 -12.42 17.14 11.19
C GLU A 344 -12.25 15.74 11.80
N GLY A 345 -11.55 14.84 11.12
CA GLY A 345 -11.28 13.51 11.65
C GLY A 345 -10.36 13.54 12.88
N ALA A 346 -9.40 14.48 12.93
CA ALA A 346 -8.56 14.68 14.11
C ALA A 346 -9.35 15.21 15.31
N ASP A 347 -10.31 16.10 15.10
CA ASP A 347 -11.17 16.64 16.18
C ASP A 347 -12.05 15.53 16.77
N ILE A 348 -12.69 14.71 15.95
CA ILE A 348 -13.45 13.53 16.40
C ILE A 348 -12.53 12.55 17.12
N SER A 349 -11.32 12.33 16.59
CA SER A 349 -10.33 11.46 17.26
C SER A 349 -9.94 11.98 18.63
N GLN A 350 -9.79 13.29 18.81
CA GLN A 350 -9.52 13.91 20.12
C GLN A 350 -10.69 13.71 21.10
N GLU A 351 -11.93 13.85 20.62
CA GLU A 351 -13.13 13.61 21.42
C GLU A 351 -13.17 12.17 21.92
N ILE A 352 -13.00 11.19 21.02
CA ILE A 352 -12.96 9.76 21.36
C ILE A 352 -11.84 9.47 22.37
N LEU A 353 -10.62 9.98 22.13
CA LEU A 353 -9.48 9.74 23.01
C LEU A 353 -9.66 10.35 24.40
N LYS A 354 -10.24 11.54 24.51
CA LYS A 354 -10.60 12.15 25.81
C LYS A 354 -11.64 11.31 26.56
N LYS A 355 -12.67 10.84 25.85
CA LYS A 355 -13.70 9.95 26.39
C LYS A 355 -13.12 8.60 26.82
N ALA A 356 -12.08 8.11 26.12
CA ALA A 356 -11.31 6.91 26.47
C ALA A 356 -10.28 7.14 27.60
N GLY A 357 -10.29 8.30 28.26
CA GLY A 357 -9.45 8.59 29.44
C GLY A 357 -8.13 9.30 29.14
N ALA A 358 -7.94 9.85 27.94
CA ALA A 358 -6.77 10.69 27.67
C ALA A 358 -6.87 12.04 28.41
N LYS A 359 -5.85 12.37 29.19
CA LYS A 359 -5.73 13.66 29.91
C LYS A 359 -5.41 14.83 28.99
N SER A 360 -4.71 14.55 27.90
CA SER A 360 -4.36 15.52 26.86
C SER A 360 -4.18 14.82 25.53
N THR A 361 -4.32 15.58 24.46
CA THR A 361 -4.16 15.08 23.08
C THR A 361 -3.13 15.89 22.30
N LEU A 362 -2.48 15.24 21.33
CA LEU A 362 -1.54 15.85 20.41
C LEU A 362 -1.87 15.36 18.99
N VAL A 363 -2.05 16.29 18.06
CA VAL A 363 -2.26 15.97 16.62
C VAL A 363 -0.94 16.11 15.87
N SER A 364 -0.65 15.16 14.99
CA SER A 364 0.57 15.21 14.19
C SER A 364 0.55 16.38 13.21
N LYS A 365 1.71 17.03 13.05
CA LYS A 365 1.91 18.12 12.07
C LYS A 365 2.44 17.60 10.74
N ALA A 366 3.16 16.49 10.77
CA ALA A 366 3.68 15.84 9.58
C ALA A 366 2.59 14.98 8.94
N MET A 367 2.36 15.19 7.67
CA MET A 367 1.42 14.43 6.87
C MET A 367 2.17 13.45 5.98
N GLY A 368 1.59 12.29 5.75
CA GLY A 368 2.14 11.28 4.86
C GLY A 368 1.04 10.46 4.23
N GLY A 369 1.42 9.62 3.29
CA GLY A 369 0.51 8.66 2.68
C GLY A 369 1.25 7.38 2.31
N SER A 370 0.53 6.27 2.36
CA SER A 370 1.11 4.93 2.18
C SER A 370 0.55 4.15 0.98
N HIS A 371 -0.37 4.77 0.23
CA HIS A 371 -1.03 4.13 -0.91
C HIS A 371 -0.87 4.97 -2.19
N PRO A 372 0.36 5.24 -2.68
CA PRO A 372 0.52 5.98 -3.92
C PRO A 372 -0.15 5.24 -5.07
N GLY A 373 -1.09 5.92 -5.74
CA GLY A 373 -1.89 5.36 -6.82
C GLY A 373 -2.41 6.41 -7.80
N GLY A 374 -3.20 5.99 -8.79
CA GLY A 374 -3.90 6.86 -9.74
C GLY A 374 -3.07 7.41 -10.89
N THR A 375 -1.79 7.10 -10.96
CA THR A 375 -0.84 7.72 -11.91
C THR A 375 -0.82 7.10 -13.31
N ALA A 376 -1.62 6.06 -13.52
CA ALA A 376 -1.87 5.42 -14.81
C ALA A 376 -3.31 4.86 -14.83
N ALA A 377 -4.27 5.71 -14.44
CA ALA A 377 -5.62 5.31 -14.09
C ALA A 377 -6.42 4.67 -15.24
N ILE A 378 -7.31 3.76 -14.89
CA ILE A 378 -8.32 3.19 -15.80
C ILE A 378 -9.16 4.34 -16.37
N GLY A 379 -9.39 4.29 -17.70
CA GLY A 379 -10.10 5.33 -18.43
C GLY A 379 -9.24 6.50 -18.90
N THR A 380 -7.94 6.57 -18.51
CA THR A 380 -7.03 7.63 -18.95
C THR A 380 -5.74 7.10 -19.58
N VAL A 381 -5.07 6.13 -18.95
CA VAL A 381 -3.82 5.53 -19.42
C VAL A 381 -4.03 4.08 -19.82
N VAL A 382 -4.87 3.38 -19.11
CA VAL A 382 -5.28 2.01 -19.45
C VAL A 382 -6.79 1.93 -19.64
N ASP A 383 -7.21 0.96 -20.44
CA ASP A 383 -8.61 0.61 -20.61
C ASP A 383 -9.13 -0.26 -19.42
N LYS A 384 -10.39 -0.70 -19.51
CA LYS A 384 -11.02 -1.59 -18.52
C LYS A 384 -10.33 -2.95 -18.38
N ASP A 385 -9.56 -3.38 -19.35
CA ASP A 385 -8.82 -4.64 -19.36
C ASP A 385 -7.34 -4.44 -18.98
N LEU A 386 -7.02 -3.24 -18.44
CA LEU A 386 -5.70 -2.81 -17.96
C LEU A 386 -4.64 -2.72 -19.06
N GLN A 387 -5.03 -2.68 -20.33
CA GLN A 387 -4.12 -2.48 -21.47
C GLN A 387 -3.95 -0.99 -21.75
N THR A 388 -2.72 -0.59 -22.09
CA THR A 388 -2.40 0.76 -22.56
C THR A 388 -2.69 0.87 -24.08
N GLU A 389 -2.53 2.07 -24.66
CA GLU A 389 -2.55 2.27 -26.11
C GLU A 389 -1.42 1.50 -26.83
N ILE A 390 -0.38 1.09 -26.12
CA ILE A 390 0.71 0.27 -26.67
C ILE A 390 0.30 -1.20 -26.62
N ASN A 391 0.27 -1.84 -27.79
CA ASN A 391 -0.13 -3.23 -27.90
C ASN A 391 0.72 -4.15 -27.00
N ASN A 392 0.07 -5.06 -26.27
CA ASN A 392 0.66 -6.03 -25.35
C ASN A 392 1.36 -5.43 -24.12
N LEU A 393 1.13 -4.14 -23.82
CA LEU A 393 1.57 -3.49 -22.59
C LEU A 393 0.40 -3.31 -21.63
N PHE A 394 0.48 -3.94 -20.47
CA PHE A 394 -0.53 -3.89 -19.43
C PHE A 394 0.04 -3.27 -18.14
N ILE A 395 -0.84 -2.79 -17.26
CA ILE A 395 -0.46 -2.27 -15.95
C ILE A 395 -1.29 -2.96 -14.87
N CYS A 396 -0.62 -3.46 -13.82
CA CYS A 396 -1.27 -4.24 -12.78
C CYS A 396 -0.75 -3.88 -11.37
N ASP A 397 -1.05 -2.66 -10.91
CA ASP A 397 -0.72 -2.16 -9.58
C ASP A 397 -1.62 -0.98 -9.19
N ALA A 398 -1.33 -0.30 -8.07
CA ALA A 398 -2.13 0.81 -7.57
C ALA A 398 -2.20 2.01 -8.53
N SER A 399 -1.30 2.11 -9.53
CA SER A 399 -1.34 3.23 -10.50
C SER A 399 -2.60 3.24 -11.35
N VAL A 400 -3.25 2.07 -11.54
CA VAL A 400 -4.47 1.96 -12.35
C VAL A 400 -5.75 2.39 -11.62
N LEU A 401 -5.71 2.56 -10.29
CA LEU A 401 -6.88 2.94 -9.53
C LEU A 401 -7.40 4.32 -9.97
N PRO A 402 -8.72 4.47 -10.21
CA PRO A 402 -9.27 5.68 -10.82
C PRO A 402 -9.29 6.89 -9.90
N THR A 403 -9.28 6.67 -8.59
CA THR A 403 -9.33 7.72 -7.56
C THR A 403 -8.75 7.23 -6.23
N SER A 404 -8.55 8.15 -5.28
CA SER A 404 -8.13 7.82 -3.91
C SER A 404 -9.14 6.90 -3.23
N SER A 405 -8.64 5.79 -2.68
CA SER A 405 -9.50 4.83 -2.00
C SER A 405 -9.90 5.29 -0.58
N GLY A 406 -9.04 6.05 0.11
CA GLY A 406 -9.20 6.31 1.54
C GLY A 406 -9.14 5.03 2.40
N LEU A 407 -9.01 3.87 1.77
CA LEU A 407 -8.96 2.54 2.38
C LEU A 407 -7.70 1.79 1.92
N PRO A 408 -7.23 0.77 2.65
CA PRO A 408 -6.12 -0.07 2.21
C PRO A 408 -6.43 -0.84 0.92
N PRO A 409 -5.73 -0.61 -0.22
CA PRO A 409 -6.17 -1.09 -1.54
C PRO A 409 -5.62 -2.47 -1.93
N ILE A 410 -4.89 -3.17 -1.06
CA ILE A 410 -4.20 -4.43 -1.43
C ILE A 410 -5.16 -5.46 -2.00
N LEU A 411 -6.32 -5.67 -1.36
CA LEU A 411 -7.30 -6.65 -1.80
C LEU A 411 -7.82 -6.35 -3.21
N THR A 412 -8.14 -5.10 -3.49
CA THR A 412 -8.59 -4.65 -4.82
C THR A 412 -7.49 -4.83 -5.88
N ILE A 413 -6.22 -4.55 -5.55
CA ILE A 413 -5.09 -4.77 -6.47
C ILE A 413 -4.91 -6.27 -6.76
N VAL A 414 -5.04 -7.13 -5.75
CA VAL A 414 -5.00 -8.60 -5.92
C VAL A 414 -6.14 -9.07 -6.83
N ALA A 415 -7.35 -8.56 -6.63
CA ALA A 415 -8.50 -8.89 -7.47
C ALA A 415 -8.30 -8.43 -8.94
N LEU A 416 -7.79 -7.23 -9.17
CA LEU A 416 -7.44 -6.74 -10.51
C LEU A 416 -6.39 -7.65 -11.20
N ALA A 417 -5.39 -8.12 -10.44
CA ALA A 417 -4.37 -9.04 -10.98
C ALA A 417 -4.94 -10.41 -11.33
N LYS A 418 -5.86 -10.95 -10.52
CA LYS A 418 -6.57 -12.19 -10.82
C LYS A 418 -7.41 -12.07 -12.09
N ARG A 419 -8.15 -10.95 -12.23
CA ARG A 419 -8.93 -10.65 -13.44
C ARG A 419 -8.04 -10.54 -14.67
N LEU A 420 -6.92 -9.82 -14.58
CA LEU A 420 -5.97 -9.70 -15.69
C LEU A 420 -5.39 -11.06 -16.10
N ALA A 421 -5.07 -11.94 -15.14
CA ALA A 421 -4.56 -13.28 -15.45
C ALA A 421 -5.56 -14.11 -16.26
N LYS A 422 -6.88 -14.00 -15.97
CA LYS A 422 -7.95 -14.68 -16.74
C LYS A 422 -8.02 -14.13 -18.18
N THR A 423 -7.74 -12.86 -18.39
CA THR A 423 -7.70 -12.22 -19.72
C THR A 423 -6.47 -12.66 -20.50
N LEU A 424 -5.28 -12.71 -19.86
CA LEU A 424 -4.01 -13.04 -20.52
C LEU A 424 -3.83 -14.53 -20.80
N ALA A 425 -4.43 -15.39 -19.98
CA ALA A 425 -4.35 -16.85 -20.08
C ALA A 425 -5.70 -17.46 -19.72
N PRO A 426 -6.69 -17.40 -20.66
CA PRO A 426 -8.03 -17.89 -20.43
C PRO A 426 -8.12 -19.42 -20.22
#